data_21f7760e5b7a77d0ff05690b20d96dc8
#
_entry.id   21f7760e5b7a77d0ff05690b20d96dc8
#
_cell.length_a   1.000
_cell.length_b   1.000
_cell.length_c   1.000
_cell.angle_alpha   90.00
_cell.angle_beta   90.00
_cell.angle_gamma   90.00
#
_symmetry.space_group_name_H-M   'P 1'
#
loop_
_entity.id
_entity.type
_entity.pdbx_description
1 polymer ?
#
loop_
_entity_poly.entity_id
_entity_poly.type
_entity_poly.pdbx_seq_one_letter_code
_entity_poly.pdbx_strand_id
1 'polypeptide(L)'
;ELAPGPDATTDDELLDYIHKCHNTVYHPAATARMGAVTDPMSVLDPELRVKGVSRLRVVDASAMPKLPSVNPNITVMTMAEKCADLIRKT
;
A
#
# COMPACT_ATOMS: atom_id res chain seq x y z
N GLU A 1 -24.37 14.17 14.76
CA GLU A 1 -23.40 13.08 14.76
C GLU A 1 -24.10 11.73 14.79
N LEU A 2 -23.70 10.81 13.92
CA LEU A 2 -24.30 9.47 13.83
C LEU A 2 -23.41 8.39 14.44
N ALA A 3 -22.11 8.63 14.49
CA ALA A 3 -21.12 7.71 15.04
C ALA A 3 -19.93 8.53 15.58
N PRO A 4 -19.43 8.19 16.79
CA PRO A 4 -19.82 7.11 17.69
C PRO A 4 -21.18 7.29 18.37
N GLY A 5 -21.81 8.46 18.25
CA GLY A 5 -23.04 8.85 18.91
C GLY A 5 -22.80 9.72 20.14
N PRO A 6 -23.86 10.38 20.67
CA PRO A 6 -23.72 11.35 21.75
C PRO A 6 -23.31 10.74 23.10
N ASP A 7 -23.43 9.44 23.25
CA ASP A 7 -23.15 8.72 24.49
C ASP A 7 -21.66 8.34 24.67
N ALA A 8 -20.84 8.42 23.61
CA ALA A 8 -19.42 8.17 23.67
C ALA A 8 -18.63 9.50 23.78
N THR A 9 -18.42 9.96 25.01
CA THR A 9 -17.85 11.28 25.31
C THR A 9 -16.50 11.23 26.01
N THR A 10 -16.16 10.11 26.64
CA THR A 10 -14.86 9.90 27.30
C THR A 10 -13.90 9.12 26.41
N ASP A 11 -12.61 9.20 26.70
CA ASP A 11 -11.58 8.45 25.96
C ASP A 11 -11.81 6.94 26.03
N ASP A 12 -12.25 6.42 27.16
CA ASP A 12 -12.55 4.99 27.36
C ASP A 12 -13.75 4.54 26.50
N GLU A 13 -14.81 5.34 26.46
CA GLU A 13 -15.99 5.07 25.62
C GLU A 13 -15.65 5.14 24.14
N LEU A 14 -14.84 6.10 23.73
CA LEU A 14 -14.36 6.22 22.35
C LEU A 14 -13.45 5.04 21.96
N LEU A 15 -12.58 4.60 22.88
CA LEU A 15 -11.72 3.45 22.64
C LEU A 15 -12.54 2.15 22.53
N ASP A 16 -13.55 1.96 23.38
CA ASP A 16 -14.47 0.82 23.30
C ASP A 16 -15.25 0.81 21.97
N TYR A 17 -15.72 1.99 21.53
CA TYR A 17 -16.35 2.14 20.22
C TYR A 17 -15.39 1.75 19.09
N ILE A 18 -14.14 2.23 19.09
CA ILE A 18 -13.12 1.88 18.09
C ILE A 18 -12.92 0.37 18.07
N HIS A 19 -12.75 -0.28 19.21
CA HIS A 19 -12.56 -1.73 19.28
C HIS A 19 -13.74 -2.52 18.70
N LYS A 20 -14.97 -2.02 18.84
CA LYS A 20 -16.17 -2.69 18.30
C LYS A 20 -16.43 -2.41 16.83
N CYS A 21 -16.07 -1.22 16.35
CA CYS A 21 -16.52 -0.71 15.06
C CYS A 21 -15.41 -0.51 14.04
N HIS A 22 -14.12 -0.71 14.41
CA HIS A 22 -13.02 -0.56 13.46
C HIS A 22 -13.12 -1.60 12.33
N ASN A 23 -12.76 -1.17 11.15
CA ASN A 23 -12.75 -2.04 9.97
C ASN A 23 -11.64 -1.62 9.00
N THR A 24 -11.31 -2.49 8.07
CA THR A 24 -10.40 -2.15 6.98
C THR A 24 -11.09 -1.22 5.98
N VAL A 25 -10.33 -0.33 5.35
CA VAL A 25 -10.79 0.45 4.18
C VAL A 25 -10.45 -0.25 2.85
N TYR A 26 -10.06 -1.54 2.91
CA TYR A 26 -9.80 -2.39 1.76
C TYR A 26 -8.69 -1.89 0.82
N HIS A 27 -7.67 -1.23 1.38
CA HIS A 27 -6.51 -0.73 0.65
C HIS A 27 -5.20 -1.43 1.10
N PRO A 28 -5.07 -2.76 0.95
CA PRO A 28 -3.81 -3.44 1.28
C PRO A 28 -2.70 -3.01 0.33
N ALA A 29 -1.51 -2.82 0.87
CA ALA A 29 -0.33 -2.39 0.11
C ALA A 29 0.96 -2.97 0.70
N ALA A 30 2.08 -2.80 0.01
CA ALA A 30 3.44 -3.07 0.48
C ALA A 30 3.80 -4.54 0.76
N THR A 31 3.01 -5.52 0.37
CA THR A 31 3.33 -6.96 0.57
C THR A 31 4.45 -7.46 -0.33
N ALA A 32 4.71 -6.80 -1.46
CA ALA A 32 5.85 -7.04 -2.36
C ALA A 32 6.63 -5.73 -2.58
N ARG A 33 6.92 -4.99 -1.49
CA ARG A 33 7.43 -3.63 -1.57
C ARG A 33 8.72 -3.50 -2.39
N MET A 34 8.80 -2.44 -3.16
CA MET A 34 10.05 -2.05 -3.81
C MET A 34 11.00 -1.35 -2.81
N GLY A 35 12.28 -1.42 -3.09
CA GLY A 35 13.30 -0.77 -2.29
C GLY A 35 14.68 -0.84 -2.95
N ALA A 36 15.68 -0.33 -2.25
CA ALA A 36 17.05 -0.41 -2.72
C ALA A 36 17.47 -1.87 -3.00
N VAL A 37 18.37 -2.08 -3.96
CA VAL A 37 18.86 -3.42 -4.28
C VAL A 37 19.50 -4.08 -3.06
N THR A 38 20.13 -3.28 -2.21
CA THR A 38 20.80 -3.72 -0.97
C THR A 38 19.84 -3.94 0.21
N ASP A 39 18.58 -3.53 0.11
CA ASP A 39 17.59 -3.76 1.18
C ASP A 39 17.11 -5.21 1.18
N PRO A 40 17.47 -6.03 2.19
CA PRO A 40 17.08 -7.44 2.24
C PRO A 40 15.57 -7.64 2.45
N MET A 41 14.86 -6.61 2.93
CA MET A 41 13.44 -6.67 3.17
C MET A 41 12.59 -6.24 1.96
N SER A 42 13.18 -5.71 0.89
CA SER A 42 12.44 -5.41 -0.33
C SER A 42 12.39 -6.60 -1.27
N VAL A 43 11.20 -6.87 -1.80
CA VAL A 43 10.96 -7.94 -2.79
C VAL A 43 11.33 -7.48 -4.19
N LEU A 44 11.11 -6.20 -4.47
CA LEU A 44 11.35 -5.59 -5.77
C LEU A 44 12.50 -4.58 -5.71
N ASP A 45 13.20 -4.43 -6.82
CA ASP A 45 14.13 -3.33 -7.02
C ASP A 45 13.39 -2.02 -7.42
N PRO A 46 14.08 -0.86 -7.55
CA PRO A 46 13.44 0.39 -7.94
C PRO A 46 12.80 0.40 -9.34
N GLU A 47 13.11 -0.58 -10.18
CA GLU A 47 12.50 -0.78 -11.50
C GLU A 47 11.36 -1.82 -11.47
N LEU A 48 10.88 -2.17 -10.27
CA LEU A 48 9.76 -3.11 -10.04
C LEU A 48 10.08 -4.56 -10.47
N ARG A 49 11.36 -4.90 -10.65
CA ARG A 49 11.79 -6.27 -10.94
C ARG A 49 11.86 -7.09 -9.66
N VAL A 50 11.36 -8.32 -9.72
CA VAL A 50 11.45 -9.27 -8.59
C VAL A 50 12.91 -9.68 -8.40
N LYS A 51 13.46 -9.46 -7.22
CA LYS A 51 14.83 -9.83 -6.89
C LYS A 51 15.01 -11.36 -6.96
N GLY A 52 16.07 -11.79 -7.61
CA GLY A 52 16.39 -13.22 -7.75
C GLY A 52 15.57 -13.95 -8.81
N VAL A 53 14.65 -13.29 -9.52
CA VAL A 53 13.86 -13.89 -10.60
C VAL A 53 14.04 -13.08 -11.89
N SER A 54 14.43 -13.74 -12.97
CA SER A 54 14.63 -13.07 -14.26
C SER A 54 13.29 -12.78 -14.95
N ARG A 55 13.19 -11.64 -15.61
CA ARG A 55 12.07 -11.25 -16.48
C ARG A 55 10.71 -11.18 -15.80
N LEU A 56 10.65 -10.90 -14.48
CA LEU A 56 9.42 -10.76 -13.74
C LEU A 56 9.38 -9.38 -13.06
N ARG A 57 8.25 -8.69 -13.21
CA ARG A 57 7.93 -7.46 -12.50
C ARG A 57 6.57 -7.58 -11.81
N VAL A 58 6.40 -6.83 -10.72
CA VAL A 58 5.12 -6.69 -10.02
C VAL A 58 4.78 -5.20 -9.95
N VAL A 59 3.57 -4.84 -10.41
CA VAL A 59 3.14 -3.44 -10.53
C VAL A 59 1.69 -3.30 -10.08
N ASP A 60 1.50 -3.31 -8.80
CA ASP A 60 0.23 -3.05 -8.14
C ASP A 60 0.47 -2.40 -6.77
N ALA A 61 -0.55 -2.28 -5.94
CA ALA A 61 -0.40 -1.69 -4.61
C ALA A 61 0.59 -2.43 -3.71
N SER A 62 0.84 -3.74 -3.95
CA SER A 62 1.82 -4.50 -3.19
C SER A 62 3.25 -4.01 -3.36
N ALA A 63 3.56 -3.41 -4.52
CA ALA A 63 4.87 -2.85 -4.83
C ALA A 63 5.18 -1.54 -4.11
N MET A 64 4.19 -0.87 -3.55
CA MET A 64 4.39 0.40 -2.84
C MET A 64 5.29 0.21 -1.61
N PRO A 65 6.30 1.06 -1.38
CA PRO A 65 7.12 0.98 -0.16
C PRO A 65 6.39 1.45 1.10
N LYS A 66 5.38 2.32 0.92
CA LYS A 66 4.50 2.86 1.97
C LYS A 66 3.12 3.12 1.39
N LEU A 67 2.10 3.03 2.23
CA LEU A 67 0.74 3.40 1.85
C LEU A 67 0.67 4.93 1.64
N PRO A 68 0.14 5.41 0.50
CA PRO A 68 -0.07 6.83 0.27
C PRO A 68 -1.22 7.37 1.14
N SER A 69 -1.25 8.70 1.36
CA SER A 69 -2.32 9.38 2.12
C SER A 69 -3.60 9.61 1.29
N VAL A 70 -3.80 8.82 0.25
CA VAL A 70 -4.97 8.85 -0.66
C VAL A 70 -5.38 7.42 -1.02
N ASN A 71 -6.58 7.26 -1.57
CA ASN A 71 -6.98 5.97 -2.15
C ASN A 71 -5.96 5.51 -3.19
N PRO A 72 -5.43 4.28 -3.13
CA PRO A 72 -4.23 3.89 -3.88
C PRO A 72 -4.45 3.72 -5.39
N ASN A 73 -5.69 3.71 -5.89
CA ASN A 73 -5.99 3.39 -7.29
C ASN A 73 -5.22 4.26 -8.30
N ILE A 74 -5.30 5.59 -8.16
CA ILE A 74 -4.59 6.52 -9.07
C ILE A 74 -3.07 6.33 -8.99
N THR A 75 -2.55 6.09 -7.78
CA THR A 75 -1.12 5.80 -7.58
C THR A 75 -0.72 4.50 -8.29
N VAL A 76 -1.53 3.45 -8.21
CA VAL A 76 -1.28 2.18 -8.93
C VAL A 76 -1.28 2.39 -10.44
N MET A 77 -2.25 3.14 -10.98
CA MET A 77 -2.30 3.45 -12.41
C MET A 77 -1.05 4.21 -12.87
N THR A 78 -0.61 5.20 -12.09
CA THR A 78 0.63 5.96 -12.37
C THR A 78 1.87 5.05 -12.34
N MET A 79 1.96 4.13 -11.38
CA MET A 79 3.03 3.14 -11.31
C MET A 79 3.01 2.21 -12.53
N ALA A 80 1.83 1.78 -12.98
CA ALA A 80 1.68 0.93 -14.15
C ALA A 80 2.16 1.62 -15.44
N GLU A 81 1.77 2.86 -15.66
CA GLU A 81 2.25 3.67 -16.79
C GLU A 81 3.78 3.82 -16.77
N LYS A 82 4.34 4.15 -15.62
CA LYS A 82 5.80 4.23 -15.43
C LYS A 82 6.49 2.90 -15.74
N CYS A 83 5.92 1.80 -15.29
CA CYS A 83 6.48 0.47 -15.55
C CYS A 83 6.40 0.08 -17.03
N ALA A 84 5.32 0.42 -17.72
CA ALA A 84 5.20 0.21 -19.16
C ALA A 84 6.33 0.91 -19.91
N ASP A 85 6.68 2.14 -19.52
CA ASP A 85 7.82 2.86 -20.10
C ASP A 85 9.18 2.20 -19.79
N LEU A 86 9.35 1.66 -18.58
CA LEU A 86 10.56 0.91 -18.23
C LEU A 86 10.71 -0.36 -19.07
N ILE A 87 9.59 -1.06 -19.35
CA ILE A 87 9.59 -2.26 -20.19
C ILE A 87 9.94 -1.93 -21.64
N ARG A 88 9.41 -0.83 -22.19
CA ARG A 88 9.71 -0.41 -23.58
C ARG A 88 11.16 -0.03 -23.81
N LYS A 89 11.89 0.36 -22.75
CA LYS A 89 13.29 0.77 -22.82
C LYS A 89 14.28 -0.36 -22.60
N THR A 90 13.78 -1.53 -22.24
CA THR A 90 14.59 -2.75 -22.05
C THR A 90 14.45 -3.68 -23.24
#